data_98e51cd39e15f06e38faf738eafcb214
#
_entry.id   98e51cd39e15f06e38faf738eafcb214
#
_cell.length_a   1.000
_cell.length_b   1.000
_cell.length_c   1.000
_cell.angle_alpha   90.00
_cell.angle_beta   90.00
_cell.angle_gamma   90.00
#
_symmetry.space_group_name_H-M   'P 1'
#
loop_
_entity.id
_entity.type
_entity.pdbx_description
1 polymer ?
#
loop_
_entity_poly.entity_id
_entity_poly.type
_entity_poly.pdbx_seq_one_letter_code
_entity_poly.pdbx_strand_id
1 'polypeptide(L)'
;MKNNWGRRLIVAGAVLLVLMSAVHLISLLQKPMIRNESEKQLVGLMTNYRFTVMGSVRTMNDFVRGFSISFGLATLGFAVLDFAVCRERAQLLKRAVLCNVLWLAAMTVISWHYCFAAPASFLTVTLIIFALAWVKCLRRRPVRSMREKCRMARLCRAVS
;
A
#
# COMPACT_ATOMS: atom_id res chain seq x y z
N MET A 1 -28.93 -10.77 1.75
CA MET A 1 -28.06 -9.63 1.36
C MET A 1 -26.58 -10.02 1.59
N LYS A 2 -25.80 -10.23 0.52
CA LYS A 2 -24.35 -10.52 0.66
C LYS A 2 -23.65 -9.28 1.23
N ASN A 3 -23.16 -9.39 2.46
CA ASN A 3 -22.48 -8.29 3.15
C ASN A 3 -21.14 -7.97 2.44
N ASN A 4 -21.10 -6.97 1.58
CA ASN A 4 -19.95 -6.56 0.77
C ASN A 4 -18.95 -5.67 1.52
N TRP A 5 -19.09 -5.56 2.84
CA TRP A 5 -18.28 -4.68 3.69
C TRP A 5 -16.76 -4.89 3.51
N GLY A 6 -16.30 -6.14 3.43
CA GLY A 6 -14.87 -6.41 3.22
C GLY A 6 -14.35 -5.81 1.90
N ARG A 7 -15.11 -5.94 0.81
CA ARG A 7 -14.73 -5.32 -0.48
C ARG A 7 -14.75 -3.79 -0.42
N ARG A 8 -15.74 -3.20 0.27
CA ARG A 8 -15.81 -1.74 0.45
C ARG A 8 -14.60 -1.20 1.22
N LEU A 9 -14.14 -1.91 2.26
CA LEU A 9 -12.93 -1.54 2.99
C LEU A 9 -11.69 -1.62 2.11
N ILE A 10 -11.55 -2.63 1.27
CA ILE A 10 -10.41 -2.75 0.33
C ILE A 10 -10.44 -1.58 -0.67
N VAL A 11 -11.59 -1.27 -1.24
CA VAL A 11 -11.72 -0.12 -2.15
C VAL A 11 -11.38 1.19 -1.44
N ALA A 12 -11.86 1.38 -0.21
CA ALA A 12 -11.52 2.56 0.59
C ALA A 12 -10.00 2.65 0.85
N GLY A 13 -9.36 1.53 1.22
CA GLY A 13 -7.91 1.46 1.39
C GLY A 13 -7.16 1.77 0.09
N ALA A 14 -7.59 1.20 -1.04
CA ALA A 14 -6.99 1.47 -2.35
C ALA A 14 -7.12 2.95 -2.76
N VAL A 15 -8.27 3.59 -2.50
CA VAL A 15 -8.45 5.03 -2.73
C VAL A 15 -7.48 5.85 -1.88
N LEU A 16 -7.30 5.49 -0.60
CA LEU A 16 -6.31 6.15 0.25
C LEU A 16 -4.89 6.00 -0.29
N LEU A 17 -4.51 4.82 -0.78
CA LEU A 17 -3.19 4.62 -1.41
C LEU A 17 -3.01 5.49 -2.66
N VAL A 18 -4.05 5.63 -3.51
CA VAL A 18 -4.02 6.56 -4.66
C VAL A 18 -3.82 8.00 -4.19
N LEU A 19 -4.58 8.45 -3.19
CA LEU A 19 -4.46 9.81 -2.65
C LEU A 19 -3.07 10.04 -2.06
N MET A 20 -2.55 9.09 -1.31
CA MET A 20 -1.20 9.17 -0.76
C MET A 20 -0.14 9.26 -1.86
N SER A 21 -0.23 8.43 -2.90
CA SER A 21 0.66 8.49 -4.05
C SER A 21 0.58 9.84 -4.75
N ALA A 22 -0.63 10.36 -4.99
CA ALA A 22 -0.84 11.65 -5.64
C ALA A 22 -0.24 12.80 -4.83
N VAL A 23 -0.54 12.89 -3.53
CA VAL A 23 0.01 13.91 -2.64
C VAL A 23 1.53 13.83 -2.60
N HIS A 24 2.09 12.61 -2.53
CA HIS A 24 3.53 12.40 -2.48
C HIS A 24 4.22 12.84 -3.77
N LEU A 25 3.67 12.48 -4.94
CA LEU A 25 4.23 12.90 -6.23
C LEU A 25 4.08 14.40 -6.47
N ILE A 26 2.94 14.99 -6.09
CA ILE A 26 2.73 16.45 -6.19
C ILE A 26 3.71 17.21 -5.29
N SER A 27 4.03 16.68 -4.11
CA SER A 27 5.01 17.33 -3.20
C SER A 27 6.39 17.49 -3.81
N LEU A 28 6.77 16.64 -4.80
CA LEU A 28 8.03 16.75 -5.52
C LEU A 28 8.10 17.97 -6.46
N LEU A 29 6.95 18.54 -6.81
CA LEU A 29 6.86 19.74 -7.65
C LEU A 29 7.00 21.03 -6.81
N GLN A 30 6.87 20.91 -5.49
CA GLN A 30 6.98 22.05 -4.59
C GLN A 30 8.44 22.45 -4.40
N LYS A 31 8.68 23.76 -4.45
CA LYS A 31 10.00 24.31 -4.11
C LYS A 31 10.23 24.22 -2.59
N PRO A 32 11.45 23.91 -2.13
CA PRO A 32 11.75 23.87 -0.72
C PRO A 32 11.50 25.26 -0.10
N MET A 33 10.78 25.28 1.02
CA MET A 33 10.50 26.50 1.77
C MET A 33 11.73 26.83 2.62
N ILE A 34 12.43 27.91 2.29
CA ILE A 34 13.64 28.36 2.99
C ILE A 34 13.23 29.43 4.01
N ARG A 35 13.42 29.16 5.30
CA ARG A 35 13.03 30.06 6.40
C ARG A 35 14.22 30.79 7.04
N ASN A 36 15.42 30.20 6.91
CA ASN A 36 16.63 30.76 7.51
C ASN A 36 17.87 30.43 6.65
N GLU A 37 19.00 31.04 6.97
CA GLU A 37 20.25 30.91 6.21
C GLU A 37 20.80 29.43 6.31
N SER A 38 20.59 28.75 7.43
CA SER A 38 21.01 27.36 7.60
C SER A 38 20.25 26.42 6.67
N GLU A 39 18.93 26.62 6.51
CA GLU A 39 18.12 25.85 5.54
C GLU A 39 18.56 26.12 4.10
N LYS A 40 18.91 27.37 3.77
CA LYS A 40 19.44 27.73 2.46
C LYS A 40 20.77 27.05 2.15
N GLN A 41 21.67 27.02 3.13
CA GLN A 41 22.94 26.28 2.99
C GLN A 41 22.71 24.77 2.82
N LEU A 42 21.81 24.19 3.61
CA LEU A 42 21.45 22.77 3.51
C LEU A 42 20.89 22.43 2.11
N VAL A 43 19.92 23.20 1.63
CA VAL A 43 19.34 23.00 0.30
C VAL A 43 20.40 23.20 -0.79
N GLY A 44 21.30 24.18 -0.62
CA GLY A 44 22.44 24.41 -1.49
C GLY A 44 23.38 23.18 -1.55
N LEU A 45 23.71 22.60 -0.40
CA LEU A 45 24.54 21.39 -0.34
C LEU A 45 23.82 20.20 -0.98
N MET A 46 22.57 19.98 -0.66
CA MET A 46 21.79 18.87 -1.23
C MET A 46 21.68 18.91 -2.76
N THR A 47 21.64 20.11 -3.33
CA THR A 47 21.47 20.31 -4.78
C THR A 47 22.79 20.37 -5.54
N ASN A 48 23.86 20.91 -4.94
CA ASN A 48 25.11 21.22 -5.65
C ASN A 48 26.24 20.24 -5.35
N TYR A 49 26.25 19.64 -4.13
CA TYR A 49 27.27 18.67 -3.79
C TYR A 49 27.08 17.37 -4.54
N ARG A 50 28.05 17.05 -5.39
CA ARG A 50 28.08 15.83 -6.20
C ARG A 50 28.99 14.79 -5.58
N PHE A 51 28.51 13.58 -5.50
CA PHE A 51 29.27 12.41 -5.04
C PHE A 51 29.10 11.25 -6.01
N THR A 52 30.08 10.37 -6.04
CA THR A 52 30.09 9.20 -6.92
C THR A 52 29.67 7.96 -6.15
N VAL A 53 28.62 7.31 -6.61
CA VAL A 53 28.16 6.02 -6.08
C VAL A 53 28.07 5.03 -7.23
N MET A 54 28.78 3.92 -7.10
CA MET A 54 28.79 2.83 -8.11
C MET A 54 29.00 3.33 -9.55
N GLY A 55 29.91 4.30 -9.74
CA GLY A 55 30.24 4.87 -11.06
C GLY A 55 29.27 5.94 -11.56
N SER A 56 28.19 6.25 -10.83
CA SER A 56 27.24 7.30 -11.18
C SER A 56 27.44 8.53 -10.31
N VAL A 57 27.55 9.72 -10.94
CA VAL A 57 27.62 11.01 -10.25
C VAL A 57 26.19 11.50 -9.98
N ARG A 58 25.87 11.72 -8.70
CA ARG A 58 24.55 12.14 -8.24
C ARG A 58 24.65 13.18 -7.15
N THR A 59 23.56 13.92 -6.92
CA THR A 59 23.40 14.79 -5.75
C THR A 59 22.51 14.11 -4.71
N MET A 60 22.52 14.59 -3.47
CA MET A 60 21.60 14.10 -2.43
C MET A 60 20.13 14.34 -2.83
N ASN A 61 19.88 15.47 -3.49
CA ASN A 61 18.55 15.79 -4.00
C ASN A 61 18.06 14.77 -5.04
N ASP A 62 18.94 14.27 -5.92
CA ASP A 62 18.60 13.22 -6.88
C ASP A 62 18.17 11.93 -6.19
N PHE A 63 18.86 11.55 -5.10
CA PHE A 63 18.49 10.39 -4.29
C PHE A 63 17.13 10.55 -3.64
N VAL A 64 16.90 11.67 -2.94
CA VAL A 64 15.62 11.95 -2.28
C VAL A 64 14.47 11.92 -3.28
N ARG A 65 14.65 12.55 -4.45
CA ARG A 65 13.64 12.54 -5.52
C ARG A 65 13.42 11.13 -6.07
N GLY A 66 14.49 10.39 -6.33
CA GLY A 66 14.40 9.02 -6.84
C GLY A 66 13.63 8.10 -5.87
N PHE A 67 13.95 8.13 -4.58
CA PHE A 67 13.23 7.36 -3.57
C PHE A 67 11.76 7.80 -3.48
N SER A 68 11.49 9.09 -3.53
CA SER A 68 10.13 9.62 -3.47
C SER A 68 9.28 9.19 -4.67
N ILE A 69 9.84 9.23 -5.87
CA ILE A 69 9.16 8.74 -7.08
C ILE A 69 8.90 7.24 -6.97
N SER A 70 9.91 6.45 -6.59
CA SER A 70 9.78 5.01 -6.45
C SER A 70 8.73 4.62 -5.41
N PHE A 71 8.69 5.30 -4.27
CA PHE A 71 7.66 5.10 -3.25
C PHE A 71 6.26 5.44 -3.77
N GLY A 72 6.10 6.59 -4.45
CA GLY A 72 4.83 6.99 -5.03
C GLY A 72 4.31 5.98 -6.06
N LEU A 73 5.18 5.51 -6.97
CA LEU A 73 4.83 4.51 -7.98
C LEU A 73 4.52 3.15 -7.36
N ALA A 74 5.28 2.70 -6.35
CA ALA A 74 5.01 1.45 -5.65
C ALA A 74 3.64 1.50 -4.96
N THR A 75 3.34 2.59 -4.26
CA THR A 75 2.05 2.80 -3.59
C THR A 75 0.88 2.80 -4.58
N LEU A 76 1.05 3.47 -5.74
CA LEU A 76 0.07 3.45 -6.82
C LEU A 76 -0.11 2.04 -7.41
N GLY A 77 0.97 1.31 -7.60
CA GLY A 77 0.95 -0.07 -8.08
C GLY A 77 0.13 -0.99 -7.17
N PHE A 78 0.32 -0.89 -5.84
CA PHE A 78 -0.51 -1.62 -4.87
C PHE A 78 -1.98 -1.24 -4.97
N ALA A 79 -2.31 0.05 -5.12
CA ALA A 79 -3.69 0.50 -5.27
C ALA A 79 -4.35 -0.09 -6.53
N VAL A 80 -3.64 -0.09 -7.67
CA VAL A 80 -4.13 -0.67 -8.93
C VAL A 80 -4.36 -2.17 -8.80
N LEU A 81 -3.42 -2.90 -8.17
CA LEU A 81 -3.58 -4.32 -7.89
C LEU A 81 -4.80 -4.60 -7.01
N ASP A 82 -5.05 -3.78 -5.99
CA ASP A 82 -6.22 -3.91 -5.14
C ASP A 82 -7.53 -3.73 -5.90
N PHE A 83 -7.62 -2.76 -6.79
CA PHE A 83 -8.80 -2.58 -7.66
C PHE A 83 -9.00 -3.77 -8.60
N ALA A 84 -7.92 -4.31 -9.18
CA ALA A 84 -7.98 -5.47 -10.05
C ALA A 84 -8.47 -6.72 -9.28
N VAL A 85 -7.89 -6.97 -8.10
CA VAL A 85 -8.21 -8.16 -7.31
C VAL A 85 -9.57 -8.06 -6.60
N CYS A 86 -10.12 -6.86 -6.41
CA CYS A 86 -11.43 -6.66 -5.77
C CYS A 86 -12.58 -7.42 -6.47
N ARG A 87 -12.45 -7.70 -7.77
CA ARG A 87 -13.46 -8.43 -8.56
C ARG A 87 -13.22 -9.94 -8.58
N GLU A 88 -12.06 -10.39 -8.12
CA GLU A 88 -11.59 -11.76 -8.20
C GLU A 88 -12.16 -12.68 -7.11
N ARG A 89 -11.75 -13.96 -7.15
CA ARG A 89 -12.15 -15.00 -6.20
C ARG A 89 -11.70 -14.66 -4.78
N ALA A 90 -12.51 -15.04 -3.79
CA ALA A 90 -12.27 -14.73 -2.38
C ALA A 90 -10.89 -15.18 -1.86
N GLN A 91 -10.32 -16.24 -2.41
CA GLN A 91 -9.01 -16.74 -1.99
C GLN A 91 -7.86 -15.84 -2.46
N LEU A 92 -7.90 -15.35 -3.70
CA LEU A 92 -6.93 -14.41 -4.23
C LEU A 92 -7.01 -13.08 -3.48
N LEU A 93 -8.24 -12.61 -3.25
CA LEU A 93 -8.49 -11.40 -2.49
C LEU A 93 -7.88 -11.46 -1.08
N LYS A 94 -8.01 -12.59 -0.37
CA LYS A 94 -7.41 -12.77 0.96
C LYS A 94 -5.88 -12.67 0.93
N ARG A 95 -5.24 -13.29 -0.06
CA ARG A 95 -3.77 -13.23 -0.21
C ARG A 95 -3.30 -11.82 -0.50
N ALA A 96 -3.95 -11.12 -1.42
CA ALA A 96 -3.63 -9.74 -1.75
C ALA A 96 -3.75 -8.80 -0.54
N VAL A 97 -4.85 -8.90 0.21
CA VAL A 97 -5.05 -8.09 1.43
C VAL A 97 -4.00 -8.40 2.48
N LEU A 98 -3.59 -9.66 2.65
CA LEU A 98 -2.51 -10.02 3.57
C LEU A 98 -1.18 -9.39 3.15
N CYS A 99 -0.83 -9.45 1.85
CA CYS A 99 0.38 -8.80 1.33
C CYS A 99 0.37 -7.29 1.61
N ASN A 100 -0.78 -6.63 1.41
CA ASN A 100 -0.93 -5.22 1.74
C ASN A 100 -0.76 -4.93 3.23
N VAL A 101 -1.34 -5.74 4.11
CA VAL A 101 -1.19 -5.58 5.56
C VAL A 101 0.29 -5.68 5.95
N LEU A 102 1.00 -6.68 5.45
CA LEU A 102 2.42 -6.88 5.77
C LEU A 102 3.28 -5.73 5.24
N TRP A 103 3.05 -5.32 3.99
CA TRP A 103 3.77 -4.20 3.39
C TRP A 103 3.50 -2.88 4.12
N LEU A 104 2.23 -2.56 4.39
CA LEU A 104 1.85 -1.36 5.12
C LEU A 104 2.37 -1.35 6.55
N ALA A 105 2.41 -2.51 7.24
CA ALA A 105 2.98 -2.61 8.58
C ALA A 105 4.48 -2.25 8.56
N ALA A 106 5.24 -2.82 7.63
CA ALA A 106 6.66 -2.50 7.47
C ALA A 106 6.87 -1.01 7.15
N MET A 107 6.11 -0.47 6.19
CA MET A 107 6.20 0.95 5.82
C MET A 107 5.78 1.88 6.95
N THR A 108 4.79 1.51 7.77
CA THR A 108 4.37 2.29 8.93
C THR A 108 5.50 2.37 9.97
N VAL A 109 6.15 1.24 10.28
CA VAL A 109 7.28 1.20 11.23
C VAL A 109 8.42 2.09 10.73
N ILE A 110 8.81 1.95 9.46
CA ILE A 110 9.86 2.77 8.84
C ILE A 110 9.47 4.25 8.89
N SER A 111 8.22 4.58 8.58
CA SER A 111 7.76 5.96 8.54
C SER A 111 7.75 6.63 9.90
N TRP A 112 7.40 5.91 10.97
CA TRP A 112 7.48 6.42 12.34
C TRP A 112 8.92 6.67 12.82
N HIS A 113 9.89 5.90 12.29
CA HIS A 113 11.31 6.07 12.66
C HIS A 113 12.01 7.18 11.87
N TYR A 114 11.70 7.32 10.59
CA TYR A 114 12.51 8.12 9.67
C TYR A 114 11.77 9.29 9.03
N CYS A 115 10.44 9.34 9.13
CA CYS A 115 9.65 10.39 8.52
C CYS A 115 8.99 11.28 9.59
N PHE A 116 8.31 12.33 9.15
CA PHE A 116 7.49 13.19 10.01
C PHE A 116 6.07 12.61 10.20
N ALA A 117 5.34 13.14 11.19
CA ALA A 117 4.07 12.58 11.64
C ALA A 117 2.98 12.43 10.56
N ALA A 118 2.94 13.32 9.54
CA ALA A 118 1.88 13.30 8.55
C ALA A 118 1.84 12.01 7.69
N PRO A 119 2.93 11.57 7.02
CA PRO A 119 2.92 10.30 6.28
C PRO A 119 2.77 9.09 7.20
N ALA A 120 3.35 9.13 8.40
CA ALA A 120 3.26 8.04 9.37
C ALA A 120 1.82 7.79 9.83
N SER A 121 1.07 8.86 10.16
CA SER A 121 -0.33 8.76 10.56
C SER A 121 -1.22 8.27 9.40
N PHE A 122 -0.97 8.74 8.18
CA PHE A 122 -1.72 8.31 7.00
C PHE A 122 -1.53 6.81 6.71
N LEU A 123 -0.29 6.32 6.78
CA LEU A 123 0.02 4.88 6.64
C LEU A 123 -0.65 4.06 7.75
N THR A 124 -0.64 4.56 8.99
CA THR A 124 -1.29 3.89 10.12
C THR A 124 -2.79 3.72 9.90
N VAL A 125 -3.49 4.77 9.46
CA VAL A 125 -4.93 4.71 9.15
C VAL A 125 -5.20 3.72 8.02
N THR A 126 -4.40 3.76 6.97
CA THR A 126 -4.53 2.84 5.83
C THR A 126 -4.29 1.39 6.26
N LEU A 127 -3.27 1.14 7.08
CA LEU A 127 -3.00 -0.18 7.67
C LEU A 127 -4.19 -0.71 8.48
N ILE A 128 -4.80 0.11 9.33
CA ILE A 128 -5.98 -0.27 10.12
C ILE A 128 -7.12 -0.69 9.19
N ILE A 129 -7.39 0.06 8.13
CA ILE A 129 -8.46 -0.26 7.16
C ILE A 129 -8.21 -1.62 6.50
N PHE A 130 -6.98 -1.89 6.04
CA PHE A 130 -6.63 -3.19 5.43
C PHE A 130 -6.65 -4.33 6.45
N ALA A 131 -6.22 -4.11 7.68
CA ALA A 131 -6.31 -5.11 8.76
C ALA A 131 -7.76 -5.47 9.07
N LEU A 132 -8.65 -4.49 9.16
CA LEU A 132 -10.10 -4.72 9.31
C LEU A 132 -10.69 -5.47 8.10
N ALA A 133 -10.28 -5.12 6.89
CA ALA A 133 -10.68 -5.83 5.67
C ALA A 133 -10.24 -7.30 5.71
N TRP A 134 -9.00 -7.57 6.14
CA TRP A 134 -8.45 -8.91 6.26
C TRP A 134 -9.22 -9.76 7.27
N VAL A 135 -9.48 -9.24 8.48
CA VAL A 135 -10.30 -9.92 9.49
C VAL A 135 -11.70 -10.25 8.96
N LYS A 136 -12.34 -9.33 8.23
CA LYS A 136 -13.65 -9.56 7.62
C LYS A 136 -13.59 -10.61 6.50
N CYS A 137 -12.51 -10.66 5.73
CA CYS A 137 -12.27 -11.67 4.70
C CYS A 137 -12.02 -13.05 5.30
N LEU A 138 -11.34 -13.14 6.46
CA LEU A 138 -11.11 -14.41 7.17
C LEU A 138 -12.41 -15.02 7.71
N ARG A 139 -13.30 -14.20 8.27
CA ARG A 139 -14.60 -14.65 8.82
C ARG A 139 -15.57 -15.18 7.76
N ARG A 140 -15.30 -14.95 6.47
CA ARG A 140 -16.07 -15.55 5.37
C ARG A 140 -15.66 -17.01 5.18
N ARG A 141 -16.40 -17.94 5.77
CA ARG A 141 -16.24 -19.38 5.50
C ARG A 141 -16.45 -19.65 4.00
N PRO A 142 -15.63 -20.48 3.37
CA PRO A 142 -15.81 -20.83 1.98
C PRO A 142 -17.12 -21.63 1.83
N VAL A 143 -18.13 -21.02 1.25
CA VAL A 143 -19.44 -21.66 0.93
C VAL A 143 -19.27 -22.90 0.02
N ARG A 144 -18.09 -23.05 -0.59
CA ARG A 144 -17.76 -24.18 -1.49
C ARG A 144 -17.73 -25.54 -0.80
N SER A 145 -17.31 -25.63 0.46
CA SER A 145 -17.16 -26.93 1.13
C SER A 145 -18.52 -27.63 1.35
N MET A 146 -19.59 -26.87 1.54
CA MET A 146 -20.93 -27.47 1.69
C MET A 146 -21.49 -27.97 0.34
N ARG A 147 -21.31 -27.22 -0.76
CA ARG A 147 -21.77 -27.68 -2.10
C ARG A 147 -20.98 -28.87 -2.61
N GLU A 148 -19.67 -28.90 -2.37
CA GLU A 148 -18.85 -30.09 -2.74
C GLU A 148 -19.18 -31.30 -1.87
N LYS A 149 -19.37 -31.12 -0.56
CA LYS A 149 -19.84 -32.20 0.33
C LYS A 149 -21.22 -32.71 -0.06
N CYS A 150 -22.17 -31.84 -0.39
CA CYS A 150 -23.48 -32.27 -0.91
C CYS A 150 -23.40 -32.93 -2.29
N ARG A 151 -22.45 -32.53 -3.15
CA ARG A 151 -22.25 -33.15 -4.46
C ARG A 151 -21.62 -34.55 -4.32
N MET A 152 -20.61 -34.70 -3.46
CA MET A 152 -20.01 -36.00 -3.11
C MET A 152 -21.03 -36.95 -2.45
N ALA A 153 -21.82 -36.43 -1.50
CA ALA A 153 -22.85 -37.23 -0.87
C ALA A 153 -23.96 -37.70 -1.84
N ARG A 154 -24.28 -36.91 -2.87
CA ARG A 154 -25.20 -37.33 -3.95
C ARG A 154 -24.57 -38.39 -4.87
N LEU A 155 -23.27 -38.24 -5.18
CA LEU A 155 -22.56 -39.26 -5.99
C LEU A 155 -22.44 -40.62 -5.26
N CYS A 156 -22.16 -40.60 -3.96
CA CYS A 156 -22.13 -41.81 -3.16
C CYS A 156 -23.50 -42.52 -3.08
N ARG A 157 -24.63 -41.76 -3.08
CA ARG A 157 -25.98 -42.37 -3.10
C ARG A 157 -26.42 -42.89 -4.48
N ALA A 158 -25.76 -42.46 -5.55
CA ALA A 158 -26.08 -42.92 -6.91
C ALA A 158 -25.31 -44.19 -7.31
N VAL A 159 -24.35 -44.64 -6.50
CA VAL A 159 -23.48 -45.82 -6.75
C VAL A 159 -23.83 -46.98 -5.80
N SER A 160 -24.66 -46.77 -4.78
CA SER A 160 -25.25 -47.77 -3.90
C SER A 160 -26.69 -48.09 -4.32
#